data_3feda53e3a37f2c1d3d9db290dcd4cf2
#
_entry.id   3feda53e3a37f2c1d3d9db290dcd4cf2
#
_cell.length_a   1.000
_cell.length_b   1.000
_cell.length_c   1.000
_cell.angle_alpha   90.00
_cell.angle_beta   90.00
_cell.angle_gamma   90.00
#
_symmetry.space_group_name_H-M   'P 1'
#
loop_
_entity.id
_entity.type
_entity.pdbx_description
1 polymer ?
#
loop_
_entity_poly.entity_id
_entity_poly.type
_entity_poly.pdbx_seq_one_letter_code
_entity_poly.pdbx_strand_id
1 'polypeptide(L)'
;MSLQNFSYHDTIGIASFLGRGFMNPIDLRFDSTGVLFVLSRSNASNKNVRVSAQTLDSEFLYEFANWGTDPGQTTMPTALAFDSRDRLYVSDEHMNNISVFDREGNFIERWGEFGSGPGQFNRPSGLAVDSDDNVLVMDHLNSRIQKMTPDGRYISSFGSDGDGPGEFNFAWGISVDSVGDIWVADWRNDRIQRFTSDGEFVSMFGSSGTADGRFDRPSGVHVD
;
A
#
# COMPACT_ATOMS: atom_id res chain seq x y z
N MET A 1 -22.19 -1.06 19.44
CA MET A 1 -21.89 -0.55 18.09
C MET A 1 -22.99 -1.05 17.16
N SER A 2 -23.74 -0.16 16.52
CA SER A 2 -24.69 -0.57 15.49
C SER A 2 -23.89 -0.96 14.26
N LEU A 3 -24.08 -2.19 13.78
CA LEU A 3 -23.57 -2.58 12.47
C LEU A 3 -24.18 -1.62 11.43
N GLN A 4 -23.35 -0.81 10.76
CA GLN A 4 -23.78 -0.07 9.59
C GLN A 4 -24.17 -1.09 8.52
N ASN A 5 -25.40 -1.01 8.02
CA ASN A 5 -25.83 -1.84 6.91
C ASN A 5 -25.14 -1.32 5.64
N PHE A 6 -24.17 -2.06 5.13
CA PHE A 6 -23.62 -1.81 3.81
C PHE A 6 -24.65 -2.20 2.74
N SER A 7 -24.94 -1.28 1.82
CA SER A 7 -25.76 -1.57 0.65
C SER A 7 -24.90 -1.46 -0.60
N TYR A 8 -25.10 -2.42 -1.53
CA TYR A 8 -24.50 -2.32 -2.86
C TYR A 8 -25.00 -1.03 -3.54
N HIS A 9 -24.09 -0.24 -4.07
CA HIS A 9 -24.41 0.97 -4.80
C HIS A 9 -24.12 0.80 -6.29
N ASP A 10 -22.91 0.43 -6.65
CA ASP A 10 -22.50 0.29 -8.04
C ASP A 10 -21.24 -0.60 -8.20
N THR A 11 -20.95 -0.96 -9.46
CA THR A 11 -19.73 -1.65 -9.88
C THR A 11 -18.94 -0.76 -10.83
N ILE A 12 -17.69 -0.44 -10.46
CA ILE A 12 -16.83 0.40 -11.26
C ILE A 12 -15.89 -0.47 -12.09
N GLY A 13 -15.83 -0.21 -13.40
CA GLY A 13 -14.89 -0.83 -14.31
C GLY A 13 -15.32 -2.20 -14.85
N ILE A 14 -14.55 -2.70 -15.77
CA ILE A 14 -14.68 -4.03 -16.41
C ILE A 14 -13.33 -4.73 -16.41
N ALA A 15 -13.31 -6.04 -16.53
CA ALA A 15 -12.06 -6.77 -16.76
C ALA A 15 -11.53 -6.46 -18.16
N SER A 16 -10.32 -5.89 -18.25
CA SER A 16 -9.69 -5.55 -19.52
C SER A 16 -8.18 -5.62 -19.44
N PHE A 17 -7.55 -6.08 -20.53
CA PHE A 17 -6.11 -6.10 -20.67
C PHE A 17 -5.52 -4.73 -21.09
N LEU A 18 -6.32 -3.86 -21.68
CA LEU A 18 -5.89 -2.56 -22.19
C LEU A 18 -7.01 -1.51 -21.98
N GLY A 19 -6.60 -0.26 -21.72
CA GLY A 19 -7.50 0.88 -21.63
C GLY A 19 -8.50 0.81 -20.47
N ARG A 20 -9.78 0.94 -20.78
CA ARG A 20 -10.88 1.00 -19.81
C ARG A 20 -11.11 -0.32 -19.09
N GLY A 21 -10.48 -0.55 -17.97
CA GLY A 21 -10.75 -1.73 -17.16
C GLY A 21 -9.55 -2.18 -16.35
N PHE A 22 -9.74 -3.18 -15.52
CA PHE A 22 -8.73 -3.64 -14.57
C PHE A 22 -8.34 -5.09 -14.85
N MET A 23 -7.06 -5.37 -14.63
CA MET A 23 -6.51 -6.70 -14.66
C MET A 23 -5.80 -6.97 -13.35
N ASN A 24 -6.36 -7.87 -12.54
CA ASN A 24 -5.88 -8.15 -11.19
C ASN A 24 -5.62 -6.86 -10.38
N PRO A 25 -6.66 -6.05 -10.09
CA PRO A 25 -6.50 -4.88 -9.25
C PRO A 25 -6.08 -5.33 -7.85
N ILE A 26 -5.05 -4.70 -7.29
CA ILE A 26 -4.46 -5.09 -6.00
C ILE A 26 -4.52 -3.97 -4.97
N ASP A 27 -4.58 -2.73 -5.39
CA ASP A 27 -4.77 -1.58 -4.50
C ASP A 27 -5.52 -0.46 -5.23
N LEU A 28 -6.18 0.38 -4.47
CA LEU A 28 -6.91 1.54 -4.97
C LEU A 28 -6.81 2.71 -3.98
N ARG A 29 -6.76 3.93 -4.50
CA ARG A 29 -6.77 5.16 -3.70
C ARG A 29 -7.52 6.25 -4.44
N PHE A 30 -8.08 7.17 -3.67
CA PHE A 30 -8.62 8.43 -4.20
C PHE A 30 -7.60 9.54 -4.02
N ASP A 31 -7.50 10.42 -5.02
CA ASP A 31 -6.83 11.70 -4.84
C ASP A 31 -7.75 12.71 -4.11
N SER A 32 -7.23 13.92 -3.83
CA SER A 32 -7.99 14.97 -3.13
C SER A 32 -9.22 15.47 -3.89
N THR A 33 -9.33 15.18 -5.20
CA THR A 33 -10.44 15.59 -6.06
C THR A 33 -11.49 14.50 -6.28
N GLY A 34 -11.28 13.30 -5.73
CA GLY A 34 -12.18 12.15 -5.84
C GLY A 34 -11.97 11.32 -7.11
N VAL A 35 -10.84 11.49 -7.80
CA VAL A 35 -10.43 10.59 -8.89
C VAL A 35 -9.92 9.28 -8.27
N LEU A 36 -10.40 8.17 -8.79
CA LEU A 36 -10.01 6.82 -8.38
C LEU A 36 -8.77 6.37 -9.16
N PHE A 37 -7.72 6.02 -8.42
CA PHE A 37 -6.51 5.40 -8.95
C PHE A 37 -6.51 3.92 -8.58
N VAL A 38 -6.34 3.06 -9.58
CA VAL A 38 -6.35 1.60 -9.42
C VAL A 38 -5.04 1.02 -9.90
N LEU A 39 -4.35 0.33 -8.99
CA LEU A 39 -3.13 -0.41 -9.28
C LEU A 39 -3.49 -1.80 -9.79
N SER A 40 -3.14 -2.07 -11.03
CA SER A 40 -3.27 -3.38 -11.65
C SER A 40 -1.92 -4.07 -11.72
N ARG A 41 -1.88 -5.32 -11.24
CA ARG A 41 -0.67 -6.14 -11.26
C ARG A 41 -0.86 -7.34 -12.18
N SER A 42 0.04 -7.52 -13.10
CA SER A 42 0.06 -8.66 -13.99
C SER A 42 0.83 -9.84 -13.41
N ASN A 43 0.59 -11.02 -13.95
CA ASN A 43 1.53 -12.13 -13.82
C ASN A 43 2.68 -11.97 -14.83
N ALA A 44 3.77 -12.70 -14.62
CA ALA A 44 4.99 -12.63 -15.45
C ALA A 44 4.78 -12.83 -16.97
N SER A 45 3.59 -13.32 -17.37
CA SER A 45 3.32 -13.68 -18.77
C SER A 45 2.76 -12.54 -19.62
N ASN A 46 2.03 -11.58 -19.04
CA ASN A 46 1.29 -10.57 -19.83
C ASN A 46 1.67 -9.11 -19.56
N LYS A 47 2.59 -8.84 -18.63
CA LYS A 47 3.21 -7.51 -18.43
C LYS A 47 2.22 -6.33 -18.34
N ASN A 48 0.96 -6.58 -17.94
CA ASN A 48 -0.10 -5.57 -17.85
C ASN A 48 -0.11 -4.91 -16.47
N VAL A 49 1.03 -4.37 -16.09
CA VAL A 49 1.17 -3.56 -14.88
C VAL A 49 0.84 -2.13 -15.23
N ARG A 50 0.02 -1.48 -14.44
CA ARG A 50 -0.26 -0.05 -14.58
C ARG A 50 -1.00 0.51 -13.38
N VAL A 51 -0.94 1.80 -13.24
CA VAL A 51 -1.90 2.61 -12.48
C VAL A 51 -2.87 3.24 -13.47
N SER A 52 -4.16 3.06 -13.27
CA SER A 52 -5.22 3.65 -14.08
C SER A 52 -5.99 4.69 -13.26
N ALA A 53 -6.15 5.89 -13.79
CA ALA A 53 -6.97 6.95 -13.20
C ALA A 53 -8.34 6.99 -13.88
N GLN A 54 -9.41 7.08 -13.09
CA GLN A 54 -10.78 7.16 -13.59
C GLN A 54 -11.73 7.84 -12.61
N THR A 55 -12.86 8.30 -13.12
CA THR A 55 -13.95 8.82 -12.28
C THR A 55 -14.78 7.70 -11.68
N LEU A 56 -15.60 8.01 -10.66
CA LEU A 56 -16.57 7.06 -10.10
C LEU A 56 -17.66 6.66 -11.12
N ASP A 57 -17.92 7.50 -12.13
CA ASP A 57 -18.83 7.18 -13.25
C ASP A 57 -18.16 6.29 -14.31
N SER A 58 -17.01 5.67 -13.99
CA SER A 58 -16.24 4.78 -14.88
C SER A 58 -15.67 5.48 -16.14
N GLU A 59 -15.49 6.80 -16.14
CA GLU A 59 -14.78 7.50 -17.19
C GLU A 59 -13.27 7.28 -17.01
N PHE A 60 -12.64 6.60 -17.97
CA PHE A 60 -11.20 6.43 -18.02
C PHE A 60 -10.52 7.76 -18.38
N LEU A 61 -9.55 8.17 -17.58
CA LEU A 61 -8.80 9.40 -17.78
C LEU A 61 -7.44 9.13 -18.45
N TYR A 62 -6.58 8.38 -17.79
CA TYR A 62 -5.23 8.01 -18.26
C TYR A 62 -4.67 6.82 -17.50
N GLU A 63 -3.53 6.31 -17.98
CA GLU A 63 -2.76 5.26 -17.30
C GLU A 63 -1.26 5.56 -17.36
N PHE A 64 -0.50 5.06 -16.37
CA PHE A 64 0.94 5.24 -16.22
C PHE A 64 1.55 4.10 -15.40
N ALA A 65 2.84 4.21 -15.02
CA ALA A 65 3.58 3.18 -14.28
C ALA A 65 3.53 1.81 -14.95
N ASN A 66 3.63 1.80 -16.28
CA ASN A 66 3.59 0.59 -17.09
C ASN A 66 4.79 -0.32 -16.80
N TRP A 67 4.69 -1.58 -17.23
CA TRP A 67 5.71 -2.59 -17.00
C TRP A 67 7.09 -2.21 -17.56
N GLY A 68 8.10 -2.29 -16.71
CA GLY A 68 9.50 -2.06 -17.05
C GLY A 68 10.35 -1.63 -15.87
N THR A 69 11.62 -1.27 -16.15
CA THR A 69 12.60 -0.84 -15.13
C THR A 69 13.09 0.60 -15.31
N ASP A 70 12.70 1.26 -16.41
CA ASP A 70 13.03 2.66 -16.66
C ASP A 70 12.33 3.61 -15.66
N PRO A 71 12.76 4.87 -15.56
CA PRO A 71 12.05 5.88 -14.78
C PRO A 71 10.56 5.92 -15.14
N GLY A 72 9.68 5.88 -14.11
CA GLY A 72 8.24 5.85 -14.29
C GLY A 72 7.63 4.48 -14.66
N GLN A 73 8.42 3.43 -14.76
CA GLN A 73 7.95 2.06 -14.97
C GLN A 73 8.02 1.25 -13.67
N THR A 74 7.22 0.19 -13.58
CA THR A 74 7.18 -0.74 -12.44
C THR A 74 7.15 -2.19 -12.94
N THR A 75 7.54 -3.13 -12.09
CA THR A 75 7.56 -4.55 -12.46
C THR A 75 6.58 -5.38 -11.63
N MET A 76 6.64 -5.27 -10.32
CA MET A 76 5.76 -5.95 -9.38
C MET A 76 5.27 -4.98 -8.29
N PRO A 77 4.49 -3.96 -8.67
CA PRO A 77 3.99 -3.00 -7.70
C PRO A 77 3.02 -3.68 -6.72
N THR A 78 2.91 -3.13 -5.50
CA THR A 78 2.15 -3.76 -4.40
C THR A 78 1.17 -2.83 -3.72
N ALA A 79 1.43 -1.54 -3.62
CA ALA A 79 0.54 -0.59 -2.97
C ALA A 79 0.65 0.82 -3.53
N LEU A 80 -0.38 1.61 -3.26
CA LEU A 80 -0.49 3.03 -3.56
C LEU A 80 -0.68 3.83 -2.26
N ALA A 81 -0.13 5.04 -2.20
CA ALA A 81 -0.49 6.03 -1.20
C ALA A 81 -0.37 7.43 -1.78
N PHE A 82 -1.29 8.34 -1.41
CA PHE A 82 -1.21 9.77 -1.72
C PHE A 82 -0.76 10.56 -0.51
N ASP A 83 0.04 11.60 -0.74
CA ASP A 83 0.29 12.63 0.27
C ASP A 83 -0.69 13.82 0.12
N SER A 84 -0.57 14.81 1.00
CA SER A 84 -1.44 16.00 1.02
C SER A 84 -1.30 16.90 -0.21
N ARG A 85 -0.28 16.67 -1.05
CA ARG A 85 -0.02 17.40 -2.31
C ARG A 85 -0.40 16.61 -3.54
N ASP A 86 -1.14 15.52 -3.36
CA ASP A 86 -1.51 14.56 -4.42
C ASP A 86 -0.30 13.95 -5.16
N ARG A 87 0.85 13.79 -4.49
CA ARG A 87 1.91 12.92 -5.01
C ARG A 87 1.55 11.48 -4.71
N LEU A 88 1.65 10.64 -5.73
CA LEU A 88 1.36 9.22 -5.63
C LEU A 88 2.64 8.42 -5.44
N TYR A 89 2.70 7.65 -4.38
CA TYR A 89 3.75 6.70 -4.07
C TYR A 89 3.33 5.30 -4.50
N VAL A 90 4.21 4.59 -5.20
CA VAL A 90 3.98 3.22 -5.68
C VAL A 90 5.13 2.34 -5.21
N SER A 91 4.87 1.36 -4.35
CA SER A 91 5.86 0.37 -3.94
C SER A 91 6.03 -0.72 -5.00
N ASP A 92 7.27 -1.19 -5.20
CA ASP A 92 7.58 -2.31 -6.10
C ASP A 92 8.42 -3.36 -5.35
N GLU A 93 7.81 -4.53 -5.10
CA GLU A 93 8.45 -5.59 -4.32
C GLU A 93 9.62 -6.26 -5.06
N HIS A 94 9.64 -6.23 -6.40
CA HIS A 94 10.74 -6.82 -7.17
C HIS A 94 11.90 -5.85 -7.36
N MET A 95 11.59 -4.58 -7.59
CA MET A 95 12.62 -3.54 -7.74
C MET A 95 13.13 -3.03 -6.39
N ASN A 96 12.46 -3.39 -5.28
CA ASN A 96 12.81 -2.98 -3.90
C ASN A 96 12.88 -1.47 -3.74
N ASN A 97 11.92 -0.75 -4.31
CA ASN A 97 11.90 0.71 -4.29
C ASN A 97 10.48 1.27 -4.26
N ILE A 98 10.42 2.58 -4.11
CA ILE A 98 9.19 3.37 -4.18
C ILE A 98 9.37 4.37 -5.33
N SER A 99 8.46 4.36 -6.29
CA SER A 99 8.37 5.36 -7.36
C SER A 99 7.35 6.42 -6.98
N VAL A 100 7.67 7.68 -7.25
CA VAL A 100 6.82 8.84 -6.95
C VAL A 100 6.36 9.49 -8.26
N PHE A 101 5.08 9.80 -8.32
CA PHE A 101 4.44 10.43 -9.48
C PHE A 101 3.65 11.66 -9.01
N ASP A 102 3.44 12.63 -9.92
CA ASP A 102 2.40 13.63 -9.71
C ASP A 102 1.01 13.05 -10.00
N ARG A 103 -0.03 13.80 -9.70
CA ARG A 103 -1.41 13.34 -9.93
C ARG A 103 -1.75 13.13 -11.41
N GLU A 104 -1.04 13.74 -12.33
CA GLU A 104 -1.17 13.55 -13.78
C GLU A 104 -0.45 12.29 -14.28
N GLY A 105 0.27 11.57 -13.37
CA GLY A 105 1.02 10.35 -13.68
C GLY A 105 2.42 10.59 -14.24
N ASN A 106 2.94 11.81 -14.18
CA ASN A 106 4.31 12.09 -14.55
C ASN A 106 5.26 11.60 -13.44
N PHE A 107 6.31 10.91 -13.84
CA PHE A 107 7.34 10.44 -12.92
C PHE A 107 8.12 11.60 -12.31
N ILE A 108 8.24 11.63 -10.98
CA ILE A 108 9.01 12.63 -10.24
C ILE A 108 10.37 12.05 -9.86
N GLU A 109 10.37 10.97 -9.10
CA GLU A 109 11.58 10.36 -8.56
C GLU A 109 11.34 8.90 -8.15
N ARG A 110 12.45 8.23 -7.83
CA ARG A 110 12.44 6.87 -7.28
C ARG A 110 13.51 6.77 -6.19
N TRP A 111 13.16 6.16 -5.06
CA TRP A 111 14.09 5.94 -3.97
C TRP A 111 13.95 4.54 -3.37
N GLY A 112 14.97 4.10 -2.66
CA GLY A 112 15.10 2.75 -2.13
C GLY A 112 15.86 1.81 -3.06
N GLU A 113 16.45 0.80 -2.48
CA GLU A 113 17.20 -0.27 -3.13
C GLU A 113 17.13 -1.54 -2.28
N PHE A 114 17.52 -2.68 -2.83
CA PHE A 114 17.55 -3.93 -2.08
C PHE A 114 18.56 -3.88 -0.92
N GLY A 115 18.11 -4.27 0.26
CA GLY A 115 18.95 -4.38 1.47
C GLY A 115 18.17 -4.36 2.77
N SER A 116 18.90 -4.23 3.89
CA SER A 116 18.35 -4.19 5.24
C SER A 116 18.76 -2.94 6.04
N GLY A 117 19.56 -2.05 5.47
CA GLY A 117 19.94 -0.78 6.08
C GLY A 117 18.81 0.27 6.08
N PRO A 118 19.04 1.46 6.66
CA PRO A 118 18.12 2.59 6.57
C PRO A 118 17.90 2.99 5.11
N GLY A 119 16.62 3.11 4.68
CA GLY A 119 16.25 3.44 3.30
C GLY A 119 16.44 2.31 2.29
N GLN A 120 16.91 1.15 2.71
CA GLN A 120 16.94 -0.07 1.91
C GLN A 120 15.74 -0.96 2.23
N PHE A 121 15.23 -1.68 1.24
CA PHE A 121 14.05 -2.52 1.36
C PHE A 121 14.29 -3.94 0.87
N ASN A 122 13.54 -4.87 1.44
CA ASN A 122 13.46 -6.23 0.93
C ASN A 122 11.97 -6.56 0.70
N ARG A 123 11.53 -6.44 -0.55
CA ARG A 123 10.14 -6.57 -0.98
C ARG A 123 9.18 -5.62 -0.25
N PRO A 124 9.29 -4.29 -0.44
CA PRO A 124 8.33 -3.36 0.15
C PRO A 124 6.91 -3.69 -0.33
N SER A 125 5.95 -3.69 0.60
CA SER A 125 4.56 -4.03 0.31
C SER A 125 3.62 -2.84 0.57
N GLY A 126 2.94 -2.78 1.71
CA GLY A 126 1.99 -1.72 2.02
C GLY A 126 2.62 -0.35 2.18
N LEU A 127 1.87 0.67 1.79
CA LEU A 127 2.20 2.09 1.95
C LEU A 127 1.09 2.82 2.69
N ALA A 128 1.49 3.74 3.57
CA ALA A 128 0.60 4.74 4.15
C ALA A 128 1.35 6.07 4.27
N VAL A 129 0.61 7.17 4.37
CA VAL A 129 1.17 8.50 4.58
C VAL A 129 0.57 9.07 5.86
N ASP A 130 1.42 9.66 6.73
CA ASP A 130 0.97 10.30 7.95
C ASP A 130 0.60 11.77 7.73
N SER A 131 0.12 12.43 8.79
CA SER A 131 -0.33 13.84 8.73
C SER A 131 0.80 14.85 8.44
N ASP A 132 2.05 14.44 8.57
CA ASP A 132 3.24 15.25 8.25
C ASP A 132 3.79 14.95 6.84
N ASP A 133 3.03 14.22 6.02
CA ASP A 133 3.40 13.72 4.70
C ASP A 133 4.55 12.68 4.71
N ASN A 134 4.93 12.13 5.87
CA ASN A 134 5.92 11.06 5.87
C ASN A 134 5.33 9.76 5.35
N VAL A 135 6.12 9.03 4.60
CA VAL A 135 5.73 7.76 3.98
C VAL A 135 6.14 6.59 4.86
N LEU A 136 5.16 5.81 5.30
CA LEU A 136 5.34 4.57 6.02
C LEU A 136 5.39 3.42 5.02
N VAL A 137 6.49 2.67 5.02
CA VAL A 137 6.72 1.55 4.10
C VAL A 137 6.81 0.26 4.89
N MET A 138 5.91 -0.69 4.62
CA MET A 138 6.06 -2.06 5.11
C MET A 138 7.19 -2.74 4.35
N ASP A 139 8.32 -2.92 5.00
CA ASP A 139 9.52 -3.59 4.50
C ASP A 139 9.41 -5.10 4.80
N HIS A 140 8.60 -5.77 3.96
CA HIS A 140 7.95 -7.05 4.17
C HIS A 140 8.90 -8.18 4.61
N LEU A 141 9.99 -8.41 3.88
CA LEU A 141 10.95 -9.48 4.20
C LEU A 141 12.03 -9.05 5.20
N ASN A 142 12.07 -7.79 5.61
CA ASN A 142 12.85 -7.33 6.75
C ASN A 142 12.02 -7.24 8.04
N SER A 143 10.72 -7.61 7.98
CA SER A 143 9.79 -7.65 9.11
C SER A 143 9.75 -6.34 9.90
N ARG A 144 9.75 -5.19 9.21
CA ARG A 144 9.75 -3.86 9.83
C ARG A 144 8.94 -2.87 9.02
N ILE A 145 8.57 -1.78 9.66
CA ILE A 145 8.06 -0.58 8.98
C ILE A 145 9.18 0.46 9.02
N GLN A 146 9.44 1.10 7.88
CA GLN A 146 10.31 2.26 7.80
C GLN A 146 9.47 3.52 7.56
N LYS A 147 9.76 4.58 8.33
CA LYS A 147 9.21 5.93 8.15
C LYS A 147 10.23 6.76 7.37
N MET A 148 9.79 7.31 6.26
CA MET A 148 10.61 8.05 5.31
C MET A 148 10.04 9.46 5.13
N THR A 149 10.89 10.44 4.85
CA THR A 149 10.41 11.73 4.34
C THR A 149 9.80 11.57 2.94
N PRO A 150 9.01 12.53 2.47
CA PRO A 150 8.44 12.50 1.12
C PRO A 150 9.46 12.37 -0.02
N ASP A 151 10.69 12.79 0.19
CA ASP A 151 11.84 12.69 -0.73
C ASP A 151 12.74 11.47 -0.44
N GLY A 152 12.22 10.47 0.29
CA GLY A 152 12.87 9.18 0.49
C GLY A 152 14.03 9.15 1.50
N ARG A 153 14.19 10.16 2.36
CA ARG A 153 15.18 10.11 3.44
C ARG A 153 14.63 9.33 4.64
N TYR A 154 15.44 8.45 5.17
CA TYR A 154 15.09 7.65 6.35
C TYR A 154 14.91 8.53 7.60
N ILE A 155 13.84 8.28 8.35
CA ILE A 155 13.54 8.93 9.63
C ILE A 155 13.72 7.92 10.77
N SER A 156 12.96 6.83 10.75
CA SER A 156 12.94 5.81 11.80
C SER A 156 12.45 4.47 11.27
N SER A 157 12.57 3.43 12.09
CA SER A 157 11.95 2.15 11.81
C SER A 157 11.58 1.43 13.09
N PHE A 158 10.58 0.55 13.02
CA PHE A 158 10.14 -0.30 14.11
C PHE A 158 9.65 -1.66 13.58
N GLY A 159 9.57 -2.64 14.49
CA GLY A 159 9.22 -4.01 14.16
C GLY A 159 10.43 -4.92 13.99
N SER A 160 10.20 -6.20 14.16
CA SER A 160 11.18 -7.29 13.98
C SER A 160 10.45 -8.58 13.61
N ASP A 161 11.19 -9.59 13.16
CA ASP A 161 10.63 -10.90 12.86
C ASP A 161 10.12 -11.62 14.11
N GLY A 162 8.90 -12.17 14.08
CA GLY A 162 8.33 -12.94 15.16
C GLY A 162 6.81 -12.90 15.26
N ASP A 163 6.29 -13.36 16.41
CA ASP A 163 4.87 -13.47 16.74
C ASP A 163 4.46 -12.72 18.03
N GLY A 164 5.41 -12.09 18.73
CA GLY A 164 5.16 -11.25 19.89
C GLY A 164 4.56 -9.88 19.54
N PRO A 165 4.18 -9.07 20.56
CA PRO A 165 3.76 -7.69 20.37
C PRO A 165 4.84 -6.85 19.68
N GLY A 166 4.49 -6.17 18.56
CA GLY A 166 5.45 -5.39 17.78
C GLY A 166 6.33 -6.19 16.84
N GLU A 167 6.21 -7.50 16.82
CA GLU A 167 6.88 -8.37 15.85
C GLU A 167 5.96 -8.70 14.68
N PHE A 168 6.51 -8.98 13.52
CA PHE A 168 5.78 -9.25 12.27
C PHE A 168 6.19 -10.57 11.63
N ASN A 169 5.21 -11.25 11.04
CA ASN A 169 5.47 -12.41 10.21
C ASN A 169 4.78 -12.19 8.85
N PHE A 170 5.55 -11.74 7.87
CA PHE A 170 5.06 -11.41 6.54
C PHE A 170 3.92 -10.37 6.57
N ALA A 171 3.99 -9.34 7.41
CA ALA A 171 3.01 -8.26 7.42
C ALA A 171 2.90 -7.60 6.03
N TRP A 172 1.68 -7.20 5.64
CA TRP A 172 1.43 -6.74 4.28
C TRP A 172 0.83 -5.34 4.21
N GLY A 173 -0.42 -5.19 4.64
CA GLY A 173 -1.14 -3.92 4.59
C GLY A 173 -0.86 -3.02 5.78
N ILE A 174 -0.83 -1.72 5.54
CA ILE A 174 -0.65 -0.67 6.55
C ILE A 174 -1.64 0.46 6.30
N SER A 175 -2.15 1.06 7.36
CA SER A 175 -2.99 2.26 7.30
C SER A 175 -2.69 3.16 8.51
N VAL A 176 -2.93 4.46 8.37
CA VAL A 176 -2.84 5.44 9.45
C VAL A 176 -4.22 6.02 9.69
N ASP A 177 -4.67 6.07 10.94
CA ASP A 177 -5.95 6.65 11.31
C ASP A 177 -5.88 8.17 11.54
N SER A 178 -7.03 8.79 11.77
CA SER A 178 -7.15 10.24 11.93
C SER A 178 -6.45 10.80 13.17
N VAL A 179 -6.05 9.95 14.13
CA VAL A 179 -5.26 10.37 15.31
C VAL A 179 -3.77 10.08 15.15
N GLY A 180 -3.38 9.47 14.02
CA GLY A 180 -2.00 9.17 13.66
C GLY A 180 -1.53 7.77 14.07
N ASP A 181 -2.40 6.92 14.61
CA ASP A 181 -2.03 5.55 14.94
C ASP A 181 -1.90 4.68 13.67
N ILE A 182 -0.93 3.78 13.71
CA ILE A 182 -0.56 2.93 12.59
C ILE A 182 -1.18 1.55 12.79
N TRP A 183 -1.92 1.08 11.78
CA TRP A 183 -2.57 -0.22 11.78
C TRP A 183 -1.93 -1.13 10.74
N VAL A 184 -1.62 -2.37 11.13
CA VAL A 184 -0.84 -3.31 10.34
C VAL A 184 -1.54 -4.65 10.24
N ALA A 185 -1.76 -5.13 9.02
CA ALA A 185 -2.21 -6.50 8.76
C ALA A 185 -0.99 -7.46 8.79
N ASP A 186 -0.88 -8.20 9.88
CA ASP A 186 0.22 -9.14 10.14
C ASP A 186 -0.17 -10.53 9.62
N TRP A 187 0.08 -10.73 8.32
CA TRP A 187 -0.52 -11.75 7.46
C TRP A 187 -0.38 -13.18 7.97
N ARG A 188 0.83 -13.65 8.36
CA ARG A 188 1.04 -15.02 8.85
C ARG A 188 0.76 -15.21 10.32
N ASN A 189 0.60 -14.14 11.08
CA ASN A 189 0.19 -14.19 12.47
C ASN A 189 -1.33 -14.08 12.63
N ASP A 190 -2.09 -13.98 11.53
CA ASP A 190 -3.56 -13.92 11.50
C ASP A 190 -4.13 -12.86 12.45
N ARG A 191 -3.52 -11.67 12.45
CA ARG A 191 -3.88 -10.58 13.37
C ARG A 191 -3.73 -9.20 12.74
N ILE A 192 -4.33 -8.21 13.39
CA ILE A 192 -4.07 -6.79 13.15
C ILE A 192 -3.37 -6.23 14.38
N GLN A 193 -2.32 -5.45 14.19
CA GLN A 193 -1.61 -4.73 15.25
C GLN A 193 -1.80 -3.23 15.09
N ARG A 194 -1.89 -2.51 16.22
CA ARG A 194 -1.96 -1.05 16.30
C ARG A 194 -0.72 -0.52 17.02
N PHE A 195 -0.16 0.55 16.48
CA PHE A 195 1.01 1.25 17.00
C PHE A 195 0.72 2.74 17.10
N THR A 196 1.43 3.45 17.97
CA THR A 196 1.45 4.91 17.97
C THR A 196 2.12 5.44 16.68
N SER A 197 2.01 6.73 16.41
CA SER A 197 2.71 7.43 15.31
C SER A 197 4.25 7.29 15.36
N ASP A 198 4.79 6.99 16.55
CA ASP A 198 6.23 6.77 16.77
C ASP A 198 6.63 5.29 16.68
N GLY A 199 5.67 4.39 16.42
CA GLY A 199 5.90 2.96 16.24
C GLY A 199 5.91 2.15 17.54
N GLU A 200 5.42 2.70 18.66
CA GLU A 200 5.26 1.93 19.89
C GLU A 200 4.00 1.05 19.82
N PHE A 201 4.13 -0.22 20.22
CA PHE A 201 3.00 -1.15 20.23
C PHE A 201 1.91 -0.69 21.21
N VAL A 202 0.67 -0.66 20.74
CA VAL A 202 -0.51 -0.28 21.52
C VAL A 202 -1.39 -1.50 21.84
N SER A 203 -1.79 -2.22 20.79
CA SER A 203 -2.71 -3.35 20.92
C SER A 203 -2.68 -4.25 19.69
N MET A 204 -3.25 -5.43 19.82
CA MET A 204 -3.52 -6.32 18.69
C MET A 204 -4.83 -7.07 18.90
N PHE A 205 -5.44 -7.51 17.81
CA PHE A 205 -6.61 -8.38 17.82
C PHE A 205 -6.60 -9.33 16.64
N GLY A 206 -7.40 -10.38 16.75
CA GLY A 206 -7.44 -11.46 15.78
C GLY A 206 -6.58 -12.64 16.21
N SER A 207 -6.83 -13.76 15.59
CA SER A 207 -6.04 -14.99 15.67
C SER A 207 -6.55 -15.95 14.60
N SER A 208 -5.77 -16.98 14.28
CA SER A 208 -6.11 -17.94 13.22
C SER A 208 -7.49 -18.56 13.38
N GLY A 209 -8.27 -18.61 12.30
CA GLY A 209 -9.57 -19.27 12.24
C GLY A 209 -10.60 -18.58 11.37
N THR A 210 -11.81 -19.16 11.36
CA THR A 210 -12.95 -18.71 10.54
C THR A 210 -14.14 -18.20 11.36
N ALA A 211 -14.06 -18.24 12.69
CA ALA A 211 -15.11 -17.75 13.58
C ALA A 211 -15.03 -16.20 13.70
N ASP A 212 -16.05 -15.58 14.27
CA ASP A 212 -16.09 -14.13 14.51
C ASP A 212 -14.85 -13.66 15.28
N GLY A 213 -14.22 -12.59 14.79
CA GLY A 213 -12.99 -12.04 15.36
C GLY A 213 -11.72 -12.85 15.06
N ARG A 214 -11.82 -13.85 14.17
CA ARG A 214 -10.69 -14.62 13.66
C ARG A 214 -10.33 -14.16 12.25
N PHE A 215 -9.08 -14.38 11.87
CA PHE A 215 -8.58 -14.11 10.53
C PHE A 215 -7.90 -15.35 9.94
N ASP A 216 -7.89 -15.40 8.63
CA ASP A 216 -7.05 -16.28 7.82
C ASP A 216 -6.28 -15.39 6.85
N ARG A 217 -5.05 -15.07 7.23
CA ARG A 217 -4.11 -14.28 6.44
C ARG A 217 -4.65 -12.91 5.98
N PRO A 218 -4.95 -12.00 6.91
CA PRO A 218 -5.40 -10.65 6.56
C PRO A 218 -4.32 -9.93 5.76
N SER A 219 -4.63 -9.48 4.55
CA SER A 219 -3.65 -8.82 3.66
C SER A 219 -3.81 -7.30 3.60
N GLY A 220 -4.98 -6.79 3.95
CA GLY A 220 -5.27 -5.36 3.93
C GLY A 220 -5.90 -4.89 5.23
N VAL A 221 -5.63 -3.64 5.58
CA VAL A 221 -6.28 -2.89 6.65
C VAL A 221 -6.53 -1.47 6.17
N HIS A 222 -7.70 -0.96 6.48
CA HIS A 222 -8.04 0.44 6.24
C HIS A 222 -8.79 0.98 7.45
N VAL A 223 -8.50 2.22 7.80
CA VAL A 223 -9.14 2.97 8.88
C VAL A 223 -9.51 4.36 8.37
N ASP A 224 -10.66 4.87 8.81
CA ASP A 224 -11.25 6.17 8.50
C ASP A 224 -11.24 7.11 9.72
#